data_d1e08daae24effdebf846cc19d25b937
#
_entry.id   d1e08daae24effdebf846cc19d25b937
#
_cell.length_a   1.000
_cell.length_b   1.000
_cell.length_c   1.000
_cell.angle_alpha   90.00
_cell.angle_beta   90.00
_cell.angle_gamma   90.00
#
_symmetry.space_group_name_H-M   'P 1'
#
loop_
_entity.id
_entity.type
_entity.pdbx_description
1 polymer ?
#
loop_
_entity_poly.entity_id
_entity_poly.type
_entity_poly.pdbx_seq_one_letter_code
_entity_poly.pdbx_strand_id
1 'polypeptide(L)'
;LPAHSDHHYYHDTAEFKTGSRFIKSLNGAWRFNFAKTPAERPVDFYQPDFDATDFDTIQVPGHIELAGYGQIQYINTLYPWEGKIYRRPPYTLNQDQLTPGLFSDAADNTVGSYLKTFDLDDAFKGQRIIIQFQGVEEALYVWLNGHFIGYAEDSFTPSEFDLTPYIQDQGNVLAVRVYKRSTAAFIEDQDMFRFSGIFRDVNILAEPASHITDLDIRPVPNANLKSGELNITTKVTGEPATLALTVKDHDGRVLTSQTQTGSGSVTFDTMLFDQLHLWSPQTPYLYQLTIEVYDADRQLLEVVPYQFGFRTVELRDDKVIYVNNKRLVINGVNRHEWNAHTGRVISM
;
A
#
# COMPACT_ATOMS: atom_id res chain seq x y z
N LEU A 1 -11.24 3.43 12.86
CA LEU A 1 -11.63 3.47 11.45
C LEU A 1 -10.54 2.82 10.62
N PRO A 2 -10.89 2.06 9.56
CA PRO A 2 -9.89 1.54 8.64
C PRO A 2 -9.13 2.70 8.00
N ALA A 3 -7.84 2.55 7.84
CA ALA A 3 -7.01 3.50 7.13
C ALA A 3 -6.54 2.83 5.83
N HIS A 4 -6.66 3.54 4.74
CA HIS A 4 -6.21 3.12 3.43
C HIS A 4 -5.32 4.18 2.85
N SER A 5 -4.28 3.72 2.15
CA SER A 5 -3.45 4.59 1.34
C SER A 5 -3.96 4.60 -0.08
N ASP A 6 -4.25 5.76 -0.59
CA ASP A 6 -4.52 5.92 -2.01
C ASP A 6 -3.22 6.04 -2.79
N HIS A 7 -2.28 6.85 -2.31
CA HIS A 7 -0.98 7.04 -2.95
C HIS A 7 0.04 7.64 -1.99
N HIS A 8 1.29 7.16 -2.11
CA HIS A 8 2.44 7.83 -1.55
C HIS A 8 3.43 8.20 -2.63
N TYR A 9 3.83 9.43 -2.63
CA TYR A 9 4.86 9.96 -3.48
C TYR A 9 6.18 10.03 -2.71
N TYR A 10 7.28 10.09 -3.45
CA TYR A 10 8.58 10.08 -2.85
C TYR A 10 8.97 11.48 -2.44
N HIS A 11 9.67 11.57 -1.33
CA HIS A 11 10.21 12.81 -0.82
C HIS A 11 11.70 12.82 -1.14
N ASP A 12 12.23 13.94 -1.57
CA ASP A 12 13.58 14.19 -2.04
C ASP A 12 13.87 13.74 -3.49
N THR A 13 15.14 13.84 -3.91
CA THR A 13 15.58 13.56 -5.28
C THR A 13 15.81 12.09 -5.58
N ALA A 14 15.50 11.18 -4.65
CA ALA A 14 15.66 9.76 -4.87
C ALA A 14 14.70 9.27 -5.96
N GLU A 15 15.22 8.48 -6.88
CA GLU A 15 14.40 7.93 -7.96
C GLU A 15 13.35 6.94 -7.46
N PHE A 16 13.58 6.31 -6.29
CA PHE A 16 12.72 5.29 -5.70
C PHE A 16 12.82 5.32 -4.18
N LYS A 17 11.90 4.63 -3.51
CA LYS A 17 11.81 4.51 -2.05
C LYS A 17 13.14 4.21 -1.34
N THR A 18 13.97 3.38 -1.96
CA THR A 18 15.23 2.91 -1.36
C THR A 18 16.29 4.00 -1.16
N GLY A 19 16.16 5.15 -1.79
CA GLY A 19 17.11 6.26 -1.67
C GLY A 19 16.60 7.44 -0.85
N SER A 20 15.31 7.46 -0.49
CA SER A 20 14.72 8.59 0.20
C SER A 20 15.14 8.64 1.67
N ARG A 21 15.59 9.81 2.14
CA ARG A 21 15.84 10.09 3.56
C ARG A 21 14.55 10.28 4.38
N PHE A 22 13.41 10.40 3.73
CA PHE A 22 12.09 10.56 4.35
C PHE A 22 11.31 9.24 4.43
N ILE A 23 11.96 8.13 4.12
CA ILE A 23 11.39 6.78 4.24
C ILE A 23 12.31 5.93 5.09
N LYS A 24 11.78 5.39 6.19
CA LYS A 24 12.49 4.48 7.07
C LYS A 24 11.81 3.13 7.07
N SER A 25 12.52 2.10 6.66
CA SER A 25 12.02 0.72 6.74
C SER A 25 12.07 0.22 8.18
N LEU A 26 10.99 -0.43 8.63
CA LEU A 26 10.93 -1.20 9.87
C LEU A 26 11.05 -2.70 9.65
N ASN A 27 11.37 -3.14 8.45
CA ASN A 27 11.60 -4.56 8.14
C ASN A 27 12.69 -5.19 9.03
N GLY A 28 12.76 -6.52 9.01
CA GLY A 28 13.73 -7.30 9.76
C GLY A 28 13.12 -8.00 10.97
N ALA A 29 13.88 -8.14 12.04
CA ALA A 29 13.46 -8.90 13.22
C ALA A 29 12.49 -8.09 14.10
N TRP A 30 11.37 -8.71 14.46
CA TRP A 30 10.38 -8.20 15.40
C TRP A 30 10.20 -9.18 16.53
N ARG A 31 9.89 -8.72 17.76
CA ARG A 31 9.43 -9.59 18.85
C ARG A 31 8.03 -10.08 18.50
N PHE A 32 7.74 -11.34 18.82
CA PHE A 32 6.54 -12.01 18.36
C PHE A 32 5.96 -12.99 19.36
N ASN A 33 4.66 -12.97 19.54
CA ASN A 33 3.92 -13.98 20.27
C ASN A 33 2.81 -14.56 19.40
N PHE A 34 2.73 -15.88 19.35
CA PHE A 34 1.69 -16.62 18.64
C PHE A 34 0.66 -17.18 19.60
N ALA A 35 -0.61 -16.83 19.39
CA ALA A 35 -1.74 -17.41 20.09
C ALA A 35 -2.58 -18.29 19.15
N LYS A 36 -2.90 -19.50 19.58
CA LYS A 36 -3.71 -20.44 18.77
C LYS A 36 -5.16 -20.00 18.67
N THR A 37 -5.64 -19.29 19.65
CA THR A 37 -7.01 -18.76 19.71
C THR A 37 -6.98 -17.29 20.15
N PRO A 38 -8.02 -16.50 19.81
CA PRO A 38 -8.10 -15.13 20.29
C PRO A 38 -8.11 -15.01 21.84
N ALA A 39 -8.61 -16.03 22.54
CA ALA A 39 -8.66 -16.02 24.01
C ALA A 39 -7.27 -16.13 24.67
N GLU A 40 -6.31 -16.77 24.01
CA GLU A 40 -4.95 -16.99 24.51
C GLU A 40 -4.00 -15.81 24.26
N ARG A 41 -4.42 -14.82 23.48
CA ARG A 41 -3.56 -13.70 23.11
C ARG A 41 -3.17 -12.83 24.32
N PRO A 42 -1.95 -12.28 24.36
CA PRO A 42 -1.59 -11.29 25.39
C PRO A 42 -2.43 -10.03 25.18
N VAL A 43 -3.26 -9.68 26.17
CA VAL A 43 -4.25 -8.59 26.03
C VAL A 43 -3.56 -7.24 26.02
N ASP A 44 -2.66 -6.99 26.96
CA ASP A 44 -2.03 -5.69 27.21
C ASP A 44 -0.63 -5.53 26.63
N PHE A 45 -0.27 -6.36 25.65
CA PHE A 45 1.07 -6.38 25.04
C PHE A 45 1.50 -5.04 24.40
N TYR A 46 0.55 -4.19 24.10
CA TYR A 46 0.76 -2.87 23.49
C TYR A 46 1.19 -1.79 24.51
N GLN A 47 1.14 -2.09 25.81
CA GLN A 47 1.57 -1.15 26.84
C GLN A 47 3.10 -0.98 26.80
N PRO A 48 3.63 0.24 26.97
CA PRO A 48 5.07 0.50 26.85
C PRO A 48 5.93 -0.24 27.89
N ASP A 49 5.37 -0.58 29.03
CA ASP A 49 6.00 -1.30 30.13
C ASP A 49 5.75 -2.82 30.11
N PHE A 50 5.15 -3.33 29.06
CA PHE A 50 4.87 -4.76 28.92
C PHE A 50 6.18 -5.56 28.83
N ASP A 51 6.31 -6.58 29.67
CA ASP A 51 7.43 -7.50 29.64
C ASP A 51 7.27 -8.52 28.50
N ALA A 52 8.00 -8.29 27.42
CA ALA A 52 8.04 -9.15 26.24
C ALA A 52 9.23 -10.14 26.26
N THR A 53 9.80 -10.45 27.41
CA THR A 53 10.97 -11.34 27.53
C THR A 53 10.69 -12.71 26.92
N ASP A 54 9.48 -13.22 27.11
CA ASP A 54 9.04 -14.53 26.59
C ASP A 54 8.57 -14.50 25.14
N PHE A 55 8.60 -13.33 24.47
CA PHE A 55 8.28 -13.26 23.04
C PHE A 55 9.42 -13.83 22.21
N ASP A 56 9.06 -14.62 21.20
CA ASP A 56 9.96 -15.08 20.16
C ASP A 56 10.41 -13.93 19.23
N THR A 57 11.09 -14.27 18.18
CA THR A 57 11.48 -13.36 17.09
C THR A 57 10.95 -13.88 15.76
N ILE A 58 10.33 -12.99 14.99
CA ILE A 58 9.87 -13.28 13.62
C ILE A 58 10.44 -12.27 12.64
N GLN A 59 10.65 -12.68 11.39
CA GLN A 59 11.06 -11.78 10.30
C GLN A 59 9.85 -11.11 9.67
N VAL A 60 9.97 -9.81 9.43
CA VAL A 60 9.02 -8.99 8.67
C VAL A 60 9.78 -8.38 7.48
N PRO A 61 9.27 -8.52 6.24
CA PRO A 61 8.06 -9.23 5.86
C PRO A 61 8.17 -10.75 5.99
N GLY A 62 7.04 -11.40 6.29
CA GLY A 62 6.97 -12.86 6.41
C GLY A 62 5.59 -13.37 6.79
N HIS A 63 5.35 -14.65 6.52
CA HIS A 63 4.15 -15.34 6.96
C HIS A 63 4.36 -16.04 8.29
N ILE A 64 3.36 -15.97 9.16
CA ILE A 64 3.38 -16.63 10.48
C ILE A 64 3.57 -18.14 10.32
N GLU A 65 2.87 -18.76 9.36
CA GLU A 65 2.91 -20.19 9.13
C GLU A 65 4.28 -20.68 8.60
N LEU A 66 4.92 -19.89 7.74
CA LEU A 66 6.25 -20.23 7.22
C LEU A 66 7.36 -19.98 8.24
N ALA A 67 7.10 -19.18 9.26
CA ALA A 67 7.98 -19.04 10.41
C ALA A 67 7.86 -20.21 11.41
N GLY A 68 6.97 -21.18 11.14
CA GLY A 68 6.80 -22.38 11.96
C GLY A 68 5.66 -22.32 12.98
N TYR A 69 4.79 -21.29 12.91
CA TYR A 69 3.64 -21.16 13.79
C TYR A 69 2.35 -21.52 13.05
N GLY A 70 1.47 -22.28 13.73
CA GLY A 70 0.20 -22.70 13.13
C GLY A 70 0.36 -23.70 12.00
N GLN A 71 -0.55 -23.67 11.04
CA GLN A 71 -0.58 -24.62 9.92
C GLN A 71 -0.90 -23.90 8.62
N ILE A 72 -0.18 -24.28 7.55
CA ILE A 72 -0.51 -23.91 6.18
C ILE A 72 -1.77 -24.70 5.78
N GLN A 73 -2.78 -24.00 5.31
CA GLN A 73 -4.01 -24.58 4.80
C GLN A 73 -4.18 -24.21 3.34
N TYR A 74 -4.63 -25.18 2.53
CA TYR A 74 -5.05 -24.94 1.15
C TYR A 74 -6.52 -25.26 1.03
N ILE A 75 -7.29 -24.33 0.50
CA ILE A 75 -8.74 -24.47 0.34
C ILE A 75 -9.13 -23.94 -1.02
N ASN A 76 -9.77 -24.82 -1.81
CA ASN A 76 -10.11 -24.51 -3.19
C ASN A 76 -11.61 -24.30 -3.45
N THR A 77 -12.47 -24.89 -2.65
CA THR A 77 -13.92 -24.86 -2.91
C THR A 77 -14.77 -24.41 -1.73
N LEU A 78 -14.26 -24.56 -0.52
CA LEU A 78 -14.98 -24.25 0.72
C LEU A 78 -14.15 -23.30 1.59
N TYR A 79 -14.85 -22.41 2.27
CA TYR A 79 -14.19 -21.62 3.32
C TYR A 79 -13.83 -22.52 4.51
N PRO A 80 -12.75 -22.23 5.25
CA PRO A 80 -12.30 -23.04 6.39
C PRO A 80 -13.33 -23.17 7.51
N TRP A 81 -14.25 -22.25 7.56
CA TRP A 81 -15.36 -22.19 8.52
C TRP A 81 -16.68 -22.76 7.96
N GLU A 82 -16.69 -23.31 6.75
CA GLU A 82 -17.91 -23.85 6.15
C GLU A 82 -18.52 -24.96 7.05
N GLY A 83 -19.84 -24.96 7.12
CA GLY A 83 -20.56 -25.83 8.04
C GLY A 83 -20.61 -25.34 9.50
N LYS A 84 -19.94 -24.25 9.84
CA LYS A 84 -19.93 -23.63 11.17
C LYS A 84 -20.70 -22.32 11.14
N ILE A 85 -21.93 -22.37 11.62
CA ILE A 85 -22.90 -21.30 11.48
C ILE A 85 -22.46 -19.95 12.02
N TYR A 86 -21.72 -19.96 13.12
CA TYR A 86 -21.21 -18.74 13.78
C TYR A 86 -20.18 -17.96 12.96
N ARG A 87 -19.72 -18.53 11.83
CA ARG A 87 -18.71 -17.92 10.94
C ARG A 87 -19.30 -17.40 9.65
N ARG A 88 -20.60 -17.47 9.48
CA ARG A 88 -21.28 -16.93 8.30
C ARG A 88 -21.69 -15.48 8.53
N PRO A 89 -21.67 -14.64 7.48
CA PRO A 89 -22.26 -13.33 7.58
C PRO A 89 -23.72 -13.41 8.05
N PRO A 90 -24.17 -12.52 8.93
CA PRO A 90 -25.53 -12.57 9.50
C PRO A 90 -26.64 -12.65 8.45
N TYR A 91 -26.48 -12.00 7.29
CA TYR A 91 -27.49 -12.02 6.21
C TYR A 91 -27.61 -13.38 5.49
N THR A 92 -26.67 -14.30 5.72
CA THR A 92 -26.74 -15.66 5.17
C THR A 92 -27.40 -16.65 6.12
N LEU A 93 -27.76 -16.23 7.33
CA LEU A 93 -28.35 -17.07 8.36
C LEU A 93 -29.89 -17.04 8.26
N ASN A 94 -30.53 -18.19 8.42
CA ASN A 94 -31.96 -18.23 8.66
C ASN A 94 -32.26 -17.69 10.07
N GLN A 95 -33.49 -17.18 10.29
CA GLN A 95 -33.89 -16.60 11.57
C GLN A 95 -33.75 -17.54 12.78
N ASP A 96 -33.80 -18.84 12.56
CA ASP A 96 -33.67 -19.87 13.60
C ASP A 96 -32.19 -20.12 14.02
N GLN A 97 -31.25 -19.47 13.38
CA GLN A 97 -29.80 -19.70 13.52
C GLN A 97 -29.07 -18.44 14.00
N LEU A 98 -29.70 -17.68 14.86
CA LEU A 98 -29.34 -16.31 15.25
C LEU A 98 -28.27 -16.19 16.32
N THR A 99 -27.38 -17.15 16.51
CA THR A 99 -26.17 -16.88 17.32
C THR A 99 -24.98 -16.74 16.37
N PRO A 100 -24.77 -15.58 15.77
CA PRO A 100 -23.57 -15.35 14.99
C PRO A 100 -22.40 -15.38 15.94
N GLY A 101 -21.56 -16.39 15.85
CA GLY A 101 -20.24 -16.32 16.44
C GLY A 101 -19.46 -15.20 15.81
N LEU A 102 -18.69 -14.48 16.60
CA LEU A 102 -17.78 -13.46 16.11
C LEU A 102 -16.51 -14.16 15.62
N PHE A 103 -15.92 -13.71 14.53
CA PHE A 103 -14.58 -14.16 14.10
C PHE A 103 -13.55 -14.00 15.21
N SER A 104 -13.66 -12.92 16.00
CA SER A 104 -12.82 -12.67 17.15
C SER A 104 -12.81 -13.78 18.20
N ASP A 105 -13.83 -14.61 18.26
CA ASP A 105 -13.97 -15.67 19.26
C ASP A 105 -13.76 -17.08 18.66
N ALA A 106 -13.49 -17.15 17.35
CA ALA A 106 -13.32 -18.43 16.66
C ALA A 106 -12.05 -19.17 17.12
N ALA A 107 -12.20 -20.42 17.53
CA ALA A 107 -11.11 -21.23 18.09
C ALA A 107 -9.95 -21.51 17.12
N ASP A 108 -10.15 -21.31 15.83
CA ASP A 108 -9.11 -21.47 14.78
C ASP A 108 -8.70 -20.14 14.13
N ASN A 109 -9.10 -19.02 14.74
CA ASN A 109 -8.62 -17.71 14.36
C ASN A 109 -7.32 -17.41 15.13
N THR A 110 -6.21 -17.83 14.59
CA THR A 110 -4.90 -17.60 15.21
C THR A 110 -4.53 -16.12 15.23
N VAL A 111 -3.75 -15.73 16.22
CA VAL A 111 -3.37 -14.33 16.44
C VAL A 111 -1.87 -14.18 16.58
N GLY A 112 -1.28 -13.30 15.77
CA GLY A 112 0.09 -12.83 15.94
C GLY A 112 0.14 -11.48 16.65
N SER A 113 0.93 -11.38 17.73
CA SER A 113 1.21 -10.12 18.41
C SER A 113 2.67 -9.75 18.18
N TYR A 114 2.91 -8.60 17.56
CA TYR A 114 4.23 -8.13 17.11
C TYR A 114 4.63 -6.88 17.89
N LEU A 115 5.91 -6.77 18.25
CA LEU A 115 6.49 -5.57 18.85
C LEU A 115 7.76 -5.17 18.11
N LYS A 116 7.90 -3.87 17.86
CA LYS A 116 9.09 -3.25 17.28
C LYS A 116 9.42 -1.96 18.01
N THR A 117 10.67 -1.83 18.42
CA THR A 117 11.20 -0.56 18.90
C THR A 117 11.97 0.15 17.80
N PHE A 118 11.83 1.48 17.72
CA PHE A 118 12.55 2.29 16.74
C PHE A 118 12.71 3.73 17.21
N ASP A 119 13.68 4.41 16.63
CA ASP A 119 13.94 5.83 16.80
C ASP A 119 13.65 6.56 15.49
N LEU A 120 13.30 7.85 15.54
CA LEU A 120 13.19 8.69 14.36
C LEU A 120 14.56 9.23 13.96
N ASP A 121 14.80 9.28 12.66
CA ASP A 121 15.93 9.99 12.08
C ASP A 121 15.69 11.51 12.11
N ASP A 122 16.76 12.32 12.10
CA ASP A 122 16.63 13.78 12.20
C ASP A 122 15.76 14.40 11.08
N ALA A 123 15.75 13.79 9.89
CA ALA A 123 14.93 14.23 8.75
C ALA A 123 13.41 14.12 9.00
N PHE A 124 13.00 13.33 9.98
CA PHE A 124 11.57 13.12 10.31
C PHE A 124 11.04 14.13 11.33
N LYS A 125 11.96 14.84 12.04
CA LYS A 125 11.56 15.76 13.10
C LYS A 125 10.72 16.92 12.57
N GLY A 126 9.60 17.15 13.22
CA GLY A 126 8.67 18.24 12.82
C GLY A 126 7.83 17.99 11.58
N GLN A 127 7.96 16.81 10.98
CA GLN A 127 7.12 16.38 9.85
C GLN A 127 5.87 15.64 10.34
N ARG A 128 4.90 15.49 9.46
CA ARG A 128 3.82 14.54 9.66
C ARG A 128 4.35 13.13 9.45
N ILE A 129 4.11 12.22 10.39
CA ILE A 129 4.68 10.88 10.38
C ILE A 129 3.56 9.85 10.13
N ILE A 130 3.71 9.11 9.03
CA ILE A 130 2.80 8.06 8.64
C ILE A 130 3.50 6.71 8.75
N ILE A 131 2.82 5.71 9.31
CA ILE A 131 3.22 4.31 9.12
C ILE A 131 2.42 3.70 8.00
N GLN A 132 3.11 3.00 7.10
CA GLN A 132 2.53 2.28 5.99
C GLN A 132 2.84 0.79 6.10
N PHE A 133 1.80 -0.03 6.16
CA PHE A 133 1.87 -1.48 5.99
C PHE A 133 1.48 -1.81 4.54
N GLN A 134 2.40 -2.29 3.74
CA GLN A 134 2.13 -2.58 2.31
C GLN A 134 1.31 -3.83 2.07
N GLY A 135 1.17 -4.68 3.07
CA GLY A 135 0.29 -5.85 3.04
C GLY A 135 0.35 -6.64 4.34
N VAL A 136 -0.82 -6.86 4.93
CA VAL A 136 -0.99 -7.65 6.17
C VAL A 136 -2.20 -8.55 6.00
N GLU A 137 -2.03 -9.85 6.18
CA GLU A 137 -3.08 -10.86 6.04
C GLU A 137 -3.47 -11.37 7.42
N GLU A 138 -4.70 -11.14 7.93
CA GLU A 138 -5.78 -10.40 7.30
C GLU A 138 -6.09 -9.09 8.03
N ALA A 139 -6.55 -9.14 9.28
CA ALA A 139 -6.92 -7.96 10.04
C ALA A 139 -5.78 -7.50 10.95
N LEU A 140 -5.48 -6.22 10.90
CA LEU A 140 -4.46 -5.64 11.76
C LEU A 140 -5.01 -4.56 12.69
N TYR A 141 -4.50 -4.55 13.92
CA TYR A 141 -4.66 -3.48 14.90
C TYR A 141 -3.30 -2.89 15.20
N VAL A 142 -3.21 -1.58 15.31
CA VAL A 142 -1.94 -0.85 15.48
C VAL A 142 -2.01 0.01 16.72
N TRP A 143 -0.96 -0.04 17.56
CA TRP A 143 -0.74 0.84 18.70
C TRP A 143 0.68 1.42 18.61
N LEU A 144 0.83 2.66 19.05
CA LEU A 144 2.12 3.32 19.25
C LEU A 144 2.21 3.88 20.65
N ASN A 145 3.27 3.52 21.39
CA ASN A 145 3.53 4.02 22.74
C ASN A 145 2.31 3.84 23.68
N GLY A 146 1.59 2.73 23.57
CA GLY A 146 0.39 2.42 24.34
C GLY A 146 -0.92 2.97 23.78
N HIS A 147 -0.88 3.87 22.80
CA HIS A 147 -2.06 4.49 22.20
C HIS A 147 -2.57 3.70 21.01
N PHE A 148 -3.87 3.43 20.96
CA PHE A 148 -4.49 2.82 19.79
C PHE A 148 -4.49 3.80 18.61
N ILE A 149 -3.91 3.37 17.50
CA ILE A 149 -3.75 4.17 16.28
C ILE A 149 -4.84 3.85 15.28
N GLY A 150 -5.09 2.55 15.01
CA GLY A 150 -6.08 2.19 14.01
C GLY A 150 -6.21 0.70 13.74
N TYR A 151 -7.08 0.40 12.79
CA TYR A 151 -7.47 -0.93 12.35
C TYR A 151 -7.64 -0.96 10.83
N ALA A 152 -7.28 -2.08 10.19
CA ALA A 152 -7.53 -2.36 8.77
C ALA A 152 -7.79 -3.86 8.54
N GLU A 153 -8.54 -4.19 7.48
CA GLU A 153 -8.82 -5.56 7.04
C GLU A 153 -8.35 -5.87 5.63
N ASP A 154 -8.00 -4.88 4.81
CA ASP A 154 -7.54 -5.09 3.44
C ASP A 154 -6.11 -5.66 3.44
N SER A 155 -5.96 -6.90 2.96
CA SER A 155 -4.69 -7.62 3.00
C SER A 155 -3.71 -7.19 1.91
N PHE A 156 -4.19 -6.72 0.75
CA PHE A 156 -3.38 -6.62 -0.46
C PHE A 156 -3.10 -5.19 -0.92
N THR A 157 -3.80 -4.21 -0.37
CA THR A 157 -3.51 -2.79 -0.57
C THR A 157 -2.83 -2.19 0.66
N PRO A 158 -2.03 -1.14 0.52
CA PRO A 158 -1.38 -0.50 1.65
C PRO A 158 -2.37 0.08 2.65
N SER A 159 -2.11 -0.16 3.94
CA SER A 159 -2.83 0.46 5.05
C SER A 159 -1.93 1.47 5.74
N GLU A 160 -2.43 2.68 5.97
CA GLU A 160 -1.67 3.81 6.50
C GLU A 160 -2.32 4.43 7.71
N PHE A 161 -1.48 4.84 8.65
CA PHE A 161 -1.94 5.42 9.91
C PHE A 161 -1.05 6.61 10.28
N ASP A 162 -1.67 7.68 10.77
CA ASP A 162 -1.00 8.87 11.27
C ASP A 162 -0.45 8.62 12.68
N LEU A 163 0.86 8.61 12.82
CA LEU A 163 1.57 8.45 14.09
C LEU A 163 1.89 9.78 14.78
N THR A 164 1.77 10.91 14.05
CA THR A 164 2.20 12.23 14.51
C THR A 164 1.74 12.59 15.93
N PRO A 165 0.49 12.27 16.37
CA PRO A 165 0.04 12.65 17.70
C PRO A 165 0.77 11.94 18.85
N TYR A 166 1.40 10.79 18.59
CA TYR A 166 1.93 9.91 19.63
C TYR A 166 3.40 9.51 19.42
N ILE A 167 4.00 9.95 18.31
CA ILE A 167 5.40 9.64 17.99
C ILE A 167 6.36 10.42 18.87
N GLN A 168 7.48 9.82 19.21
CA GLN A 168 8.58 10.39 19.97
C GLN A 168 9.86 10.34 19.13
N ASP A 169 10.84 11.21 19.41
CA ASP A 169 12.12 11.19 18.71
C ASP A 169 12.87 9.88 18.91
N GLN A 170 12.76 9.28 20.09
CA GLN A 170 13.45 8.05 20.47
C GLN A 170 12.57 7.14 21.30
N GLY A 171 12.90 5.85 21.28
CA GLY A 171 12.29 4.85 22.15
C GLY A 171 10.84 4.53 21.82
N ASN A 172 10.41 4.70 20.56
CA ASN A 172 9.05 4.34 20.17
C ASN A 172 8.83 2.84 20.26
N VAL A 173 7.68 2.45 20.81
CA VAL A 173 7.20 1.07 20.89
C VAL A 173 5.98 0.95 19.99
N LEU A 174 6.17 0.27 18.86
CA LEU A 174 5.09 -0.09 17.92
C LEU A 174 4.59 -1.49 18.26
N ALA A 175 3.31 -1.61 18.51
CA ALA A 175 2.63 -2.88 18.73
C ALA A 175 1.61 -3.13 17.62
N VAL A 176 1.64 -4.35 17.05
CA VAL A 176 0.74 -4.75 15.97
C VAL A 176 0.13 -6.10 16.31
N ARG A 177 -1.18 -6.22 16.18
CA ARG A 177 -1.90 -7.48 16.34
C ARG A 177 -2.53 -7.87 15.02
N VAL A 178 -2.26 -9.09 14.58
CA VAL A 178 -2.76 -9.63 13.32
C VAL A 178 -3.64 -10.83 13.60
N TYR A 179 -4.87 -10.80 13.11
CA TYR A 179 -5.79 -11.95 13.13
C TYR A 179 -5.79 -12.64 11.77
N LYS A 180 -5.73 -13.97 11.79
CA LYS A 180 -5.73 -14.78 10.56
C LYS A 180 -7.06 -14.71 9.81
N ARG A 181 -8.16 -14.39 10.52
CA ARG A 181 -9.49 -14.35 9.92
C ARG A 181 -10.24 -13.10 10.32
N SER A 182 -10.89 -12.53 9.33
CA SER A 182 -11.72 -11.35 9.46
C SER A 182 -12.91 -11.43 8.52
N THR A 183 -13.71 -10.38 8.45
CA THR A 183 -14.80 -10.28 7.47
C THR A 183 -14.28 -10.16 6.04
N ALA A 184 -13.06 -9.68 5.84
CA ALA A 184 -12.39 -9.62 4.53
C ALA A 184 -12.22 -11.02 3.90
N ALA A 185 -12.06 -12.06 4.71
CA ALA A 185 -11.94 -13.44 4.23
C ALA A 185 -13.09 -13.90 3.31
N PHE A 186 -14.28 -13.33 3.47
CA PHE A 186 -15.41 -13.64 2.56
C PHE A 186 -15.22 -13.11 1.14
N ILE A 187 -14.31 -12.17 0.95
CA ILE A 187 -14.04 -11.52 -0.33
C ILE A 187 -12.63 -11.89 -0.83
N GLU A 188 -11.65 -11.91 0.06
CA GLU A 188 -10.25 -12.08 -0.29
C GLU A 188 -9.80 -13.53 -0.40
N ASP A 189 -10.45 -14.44 0.36
CA ASP A 189 -10.10 -15.85 0.34
C ASP A 189 -10.48 -16.50 -1.00
N GLN A 190 -9.47 -17.06 -1.67
CA GLN A 190 -9.58 -17.67 -2.99
C GLN A 190 -9.11 -19.13 -2.96
N ASP A 191 -9.13 -19.78 -4.12
CA ASP A 191 -8.49 -21.08 -4.36
C ASP A 191 -6.97 -20.95 -4.22
N MET A 192 -6.49 -20.89 -2.99
CA MET A 192 -5.08 -20.70 -2.66
C MET A 192 -4.77 -21.10 -1.22
N PHE A 193 -3.47 -21.10 -0.87
CA PHE A 193 -2.99 -21.23 0.50
C PHE A 193 -3.47 -20.08 1.39
N ARG A 194 -3.83 -20.40 2.62
CA ARG A 194 -4.22 -19.46 3.67
C ARG A 194 -3.05 -19.17 4.57
N PHE A 195 -2.56 -17.95 4.48
CA PHE A 195 -1.50 -17.41 5.31
C PHE A 195 -2.02 -16.36 6.28
N SER A 196 -1.13 -15.88 7.10
CA SER A 196 -1.33 -14.71 7.95
C SER A 196 0.00 -14.01 8.22
N GLY A 197 -0.06 -12.77 8.70
CA GLY A 197 1.11 -12.01 9.09
C GLY A 197 1.38 -10.79 8.23
N ILE A 198 2.46 -10.09 8.57
CA ILE A 198 2.92 -8.89 7.84
C ILE A 198 3.81 -9.37 6.69
N PHE A 199 3.23 -9.56 5.50
CA PHE A 199 3.92 -10.21 4.39
C PHE A 199 4.52 -9.26 3.35
N ARG A 200 4.33 -7.95 3.52
CA ARG A 200 5.01 -6.90 2.75
C ARG A 200 5.68 -5.90 3.67
N ASP A 201 6.37 -4.95 3.07
CA ASP A 201 7.17 -3.96 3.80
C ASP A 201 6.35 -3.13 4.78
N VAL A 202 7.02 -2.74 5.88
CA VAL A 202 6.53 -1.76 6.84
C VAL A 202 7.46 -0.56 6.79
N ASN A 203 6.92 0.60 6.47
CA ASN A 203 7.69 1.83 6.32
C ASN A 203 7.13 2.94 7.22
N ILE A 204 8.00 3.76 7.75
CA ILE A 204 7.69 5.09 8.29
C ILE A 204 7.96 6.11 7.21
N LEU A 205 7.01 7.00 6.98
CA LEU A 205 7.09 8.05 5.98
C LEU A 205 7.00 9.40 6.68
N ALA A 206 7.87 10.32 6.31
CA ALA A 206 7.78 11.72 6.72
C ALA A 206 7.15 12.54 5.59
N GLU A 207 6.03 13.18 5.87
CA GLU A 207 5.33 14.04 4.92
C GLU A 207 5.59 15.51 5.25
N PRO A 208 6.04 16.33 4.29
CA PRO A 208 6.15 17.76 4.51
C PRO A 208 4.78 18.42 4.67
N ALA A 209 4.75 19.60 5.29
CA ALA A 209 3.50 20.34 5.53
C ALA A 209 2.72 20.63 4.25
N SER A 210 3.46 20.90 3.16
CA SER A 210 2.87 21.03 1.81
C SER A 210 3.37 19.92 0.93
N HIS A 211 2.47 19.10 0.42
CA HIS A 211 2.78 17.92 -0.40
C HIS A 211 1.64 17.59 -1.37
N ILE A 212 1.94 16.76 -2.37
CA ILE A 212 0.95 16.27 -3.34
C ILE A 212 0.23 15.05 -2.75
N THR A 213 -1.09 15.11 -2.67
CA THR A 213 -1.94 14.01 -2.19
C THR A 213 -2.64 13.25 -3.31
N ASP A 214 -2.70 13.82 -4.53
CA ASP A 214 -3.32 13.19 -5.69
C ASP A 214 -2.69 13.70 -6.98
N LEU A 215 -2.63 12.84 -8.00
CA LEU A 215 -2.00 13.13 -9.30
C LEU A 215 -2.83 12.49 -10.42
N ASP A 216 -3.55 13.32 -11.18
CA ASP A 216 -4.28 12.92 -12.38
C ASP A 216 -3.44 13.20 -13.63
N ILE A 217 -3.00 12.15 -14.32
CA ILE A 217 -2.19 12.22 -15.54
C ILE A 217 -3.01 11.66 -16.70
N ARG A 218 -3.30 12.51 -17.69
CA ARG A 218 -4.10 12.14 -18.87
C ARG A 218 -3.32 12.33 -20.15
N PRO A 219 -2.55 11.31 -20.58
CA PRO A 219 -1.89 11.28 -21.88
C PRO A 219 -2.90 10.87 -22.96
N VAL A 220 -3.27 11.79 -23.84
CA VAL A 220 -4.31 11.57 -24.87
C VAL A 220 -3.69 11.64 -26.26
N PRO A 221 -3.51 10.51 -26.96
CA PRO A 221 -3.13 10.52 -28.37
C PRO A 221 -4.23 11.12 -29.25
N ASN A 222 -3.85 11.89 -30.26
CA ASN A 222 -4.78 12.33 -31.29
C ASN A 222 -5.21 11.16 -32.20
N ALA A 223 -6.26 11.34 -32.97
CA ALA A 223 -6.82 10.30 -33.86
C ALA A 223 -5.80 9.72 -34.87
N ASN A 224 -4.78 10.49 -35.23
CA ASN A 224 -3.69 10.07 -36.11
C ASN A 224 -2.65 9.17 -35.39
N LEU A 225 -2.68 9.08 -34.05
CA LEU A 225 -1.75 8.35 -33.22
C LEU A 225 -0.26 8.77 -33.33
N LYS A 226 0.00 9.93 -33.95
CA LYS A 226 1.36 10.46 -34.14
C LYS A 226 1.65 11.66 -33.28
N SER A 227 0.60 12.36 -32.83
CA SER A 227 0.63 13.51 -31.97
C SER A 227 -0.34 13.32 -30.82
N GLY A 228 -0.28 14.15 -29.81
CA GLY A 228 -1.20 14.08 -28.68
C GLY A 228 -0.97 15.19 -27.67
N GLU A 229 -1.72 15.12 -26.62
CA GLU A 229 -1.68 16.08 -25.53
C GLU A 229 -1.55 15.38 -24.17
N LEU A 230 -0.90 16.04 -23.23
CA LEU A 230 -0.78 15.62 -21.86
C LEU A 230 -1.41 16.66 -20.96
N ASN A 231 -2.41 16.25 -20.20
CA ASN A 231 -3.08 17.07 -19.18
C ASN A 231 -2.73 16.52 -17.80
N ILE A 232 -2.32 17.40 -16.89
CA ILE A 232 -1.94 17.01 -15.53
C ILE A 232 -2.63 17.94 -14.53
N THR A 233 -3.26 17.31 -13.55
CA THR A 233 -3.82 18.01 -12.38
C THR A 233 -3.30 17.34 -11.12
N THR A 234 -2.83 18.14 -10.17
CA THR A 234 -2.39 17.67 -8.85
C THR A 234 -3.32 18.20 -7.78
N LYS A 235 -3.40 17.50 -6.67
CA LYS A 235 -4.01 18.01 -5.44
C LYS A 235 -2.92 18.22 -4.40
N VAL A 236 -2.76 19.49 -4.00
CA VAL A 236 -1.75 19.91 -3.03
C VAL A 236 -2.43 20.19 -1.69
N THR A 237 -1.93 19.55 -0.65
CA THR A 237 -2.36 19.82 0.74
C THR A 237 -1.36 20.76 1.40
N GLY A 238 -1.82 21.55 2.35
CA GLY A 238 -1.01 22.55 3.09
C GLY A 238 -1.04 23.93 2.47
N GLU A 239 0.00 24.70 2.75
CA GLU A 239 0.17 26.07 2.23
C GLU A 239 0.45 26.04 0.72
N PRO A 240 0.17 27.15 0.00
CA PRO A 240 0.49 27.24 -1.40
C PRO A 240 1.97 26.94 -1.69
N ALA A 241 2.22 26.01 -2.60
CA ALA A 241 3.56 25.57 -2.99
C ALA A 241 3.81 25.85 -4.47
N THR A 242 5.08 25.98 -4.84
CA THR A 242 5.52 26.05 -6.24
C THR A 242 5.82 24.64 -6.74
N LEU A 243 5.15 24.23 -7.81
CA LEU A 243 5.31 22.94 -8.46
C LEU A 243 6.07 23.12 -9.76
N ALA A 244 7.25 22.53 -9.88
CA ALA A 244 8.05 22.50 -11.09
C ALA A 244 7.92 21.12 -11.76
N LEU A 245 7.22 21.09 -12.88
CA LEU A 245 6.98 19.88 -13.64
C LEU A 245 7.99 19.74 -14.79
N THR A 246 8.53 18.55 -14.97
CA THR A 246 9.40 18.20 -16.10
C THR A 246 8.98 16.88 -16.71
N VAL A 247 8.81 16.85 -18.03
CA VAL A 247 8.57 15.64 -18.81
C VAL A 247 9.80 15.31 -19.64
N LYS A 248 10.26 14.06 -19.56
CA LYS A 248 11.38 13.52 -20.35
C LYS A 248 10.91 12.34 -21.19
N ASP A 249 11.63 12.09 -22.28
CA ASP A 249 11.48 10.83 -23.03
C ASP A 249 12.15 9.66 -22.27
N HIS A 250 12.07 8.47 -22.88
CA HIS A 250 12.66 7.25 -22.32
C HIS A 250 14.17 7.37 -22.08
N ASP A 251 14.85 8.13 -22.91
CA ASP A 251 16.32 8.31 -22.86
C ASP A 251 16.75 9.45 -21.92
N GLY A 252 15.78 10.08 -21.23
CA GLY A 252 16.02 11.15 -20.25
C GLY A 252 16.15 12.55 -20.85
N ARG A 253 15.87 12.73 -22.16
CA ARG A 253 15.87 14.05 -22.80
C ARG A 253 14.63 14.83 -22.37
N VAL A 254 14.81 16.06 -21.91
CA VAL A 254 13.72 16.95 -21.54
C VAL A 254 12.91 17.34 -22.79
N LEU A 255 11.60 17.09 -22.75
CA LEU A 255 10.63 17.43 -23.78
C LEU A 255 9.90 18.73 -23.46
N THR A 256 9.49 18.92 -22.22
CA THR A 256 8.80 20.12 -21.76
C THR A 256 8.96 20.31 -20.25
N SER A 257 8.81 21.55 -19.81
CA SER A 257 8.79 21.90 -18.38
C SER A 257 7.79 23.03 -18.14
N GLN A 258 7.14 22.99 -17.01
CA GLN A 258 6.19 24.04 -16.58
C GLN A 258 6.32 24.28 -15.08
N THR A 259 5.85 25.45 -14.64
CA THR A 259 5.78 25.79 -13.21
C THR A 259 4.43 26.38 -12.91
N GLN A 260 3.80 25.89 -11.84
CA GLN A 260 2.53 26.40 -11.30
C GLN A 260 2.69 26.67 -9.80
N THR A 261 1.89 27.55 -9.24
CA THR A 261 1.87 27.81 -7.80
C THR A 261 0.44 27.78 -7.30
N GLY A 262 0.22 27.04 -6.20
CA GLY A 262 -1.12 26.95 -5.61
C GLY A 262 -1.21 25.94 -4.49
N SER A 263 -2.42 25.79 -3.98
CA SER A 263 -2.88 24.72 -3.06
C SER A 263 -4.25 24.24 -3.50
N GLY A 264 -4.70 23.11 -2.97
CA GLY A 264 -5.89 22.45 -3.48
C GLY A 264 -5.63 21.85 -4.87
N SER A 265 -6.54 22.03 -5.81
CA SER A 265 -6.39 21.53 -7.18
C SER A 265 -5.53 22.49 -8.02
N VAL A 266 -4.37 22.02 -8.47
CA VAL A 266 -3.45 22.77 -9.33
C VAL A 266 -3.34 22.06 -10.68
N THR A 267 -3.75 22.75 -11.75
CA THR A 267 -3.73 22.23 -13.12
C THR A 267 -2.61 22.88 -13.91
N PHE A 268 -1.82 22.09 -14.61
CA PHE A 268 -0.81 22.57 -15.55
C PHE A 268 -1.44 22.86 -16.93
N ASP A 269 -0.84 23.75 -17.69
CA ASP A 269 -1.27 24.00 -19.05
C ASP A 269 -1.10 22.73 -19.91
N THR A 270 -2.03 22.52 -20.85
CA THR A 270 -1.97 21.38 -21.76
C THR A 270 -0.65 21.36 -22.54
N MET A 271 0.07 20.24 -22.46
CA MET A 271 1.35 20.02 -23.17
C MET A 271 1.09 19.28 -24.47
N LEU A 272 1.54 19.85 -25.60
CA LEU A 272 1.35 19.29 -26.93
C LEU A 272 2.62 18.55 -27.38
N PHE A 273 2.41 17.39 -28.00
CA PHE A 273 3.46 16.53 -28.53
C PHE A 273 3.19 16.26 -30.02
N ASP A 274 4.06 16.73 -30.90
CA ASP A 274 3.93 16.53 -32.34
C ASP A 274 4.40 15.17 -32.81
N GLN A 275 5.21 14.49 -32.00
CA GLN A 275 5.72 13.14 -32.26
C GLN A 275 5.56 12.29 -31.01
N LEU A 276 4.81 11.19 -31.10
CA LEU A 276 4.57 10.25 -30.01
C LEU A 276 5.23 8.91 -30.26
N HIS A 277 5.85 8.38 -29.20
CA HIS A 277 6.12 6.95 -29.05
C HIS A 277 4.99 6.34 -28.24
N LEU A 278 4.15 5.53 -28.88
CA LEU A 278 3.00 4.93 -28.20
C LEU A 278 3.43 3.73 -27.36
N TRP A 279 2.82 3.62 -26.20
CA TRP A 279 2.88 2.41 -25.41
C TRP A 279 2.03 1.31 -26.08
N SER A 280 2.58 0.12 -26.19
CA SER A 280 1.81 -1.08 -26.56
C SER A 280 2.35 -2.29 -25.77
N PRO A 281 1.61 -3.41 -25.68
CA PRO A 281 2.12 -4.61 -25.02
C PRO A 281 3.44 -5.13 -25.61
N GLN A 282 3.68 -4.92 -26.88
CA GLN A 282 4.91 -5.34 -27.59
C GLN A 282 6.05 -4.32 -27.44
N THR A 283 5.69 -3.05 -27.21
CA THR A 283 6.65 -1.95 -27.08
C THR A 283 6.15 -1.05 -25.95
N PRO A 284 6.43 -1.39 -24.70
CA PRO A 284 5.92 -0.67 -23.54
C PRO A 284 6.72 0.61 -23.27
N TYR A 285 6.68 1.55 -24.23
CA TYR A 285 7.40 2.81 -24.14
C TYR A 285 6.79 3.71 -23.07
N LEU A 286 7.61 4.20 -22.14
CA LEU A 286 7.21 5.10 -21.08
C LEU A 286 8.00 6.41 -21.13
N TYR A 287 7.28 7.49 -20.90
CA TYR A 287 7.81 8.81 -20.60
C TYR A 287 8.03 8.95 -19.10
N GLN A 288 8.96 9.81 -18.71
CA GLN A 288 9.27 10.12 -17.32
C GLN A 288 8.66 11.49 -16.98
N LEU A 289 7.95 11.54 -15.87
CA LEU A 289 7.44 12.76 -15.26
C LEU A 289 8.12 12.96 -13.92
N THR A 290 8.51 14.18 -13.63
CA THR A 290 8.96 14.61 -12.30
C THR A 290 8.23 15.89 -11.93
N ILE A 291 7.68 15.93 -10.71
CA ILE A 291 7.15 17.16 -10.11
C ILE A 291 7.95 17.41 -8.85
N GLU A 292 8.61 18.55 -8.79
CA GLU A 292 9.31 19.05 -7.60
C GLU A 292 8.42 20.09 -6.91
N VAL A 293 8.24 19.95 -5.61
CA VAL A 293 7.40 20.84 -4.79
C VAL A 293 8.31 21.68 -3.91
N TYR A 294 8.14 22.99 -4.01
CA TYR A 294 8.94 23.99 -3.26
C TYR A 294 8.03 24.85 -2.39
N ASP A 295 8.50 25.21 -1.21
CA ASP A 295 7.86 26.21 -0.35
C ASP A 295 8.07 27.65 -0.86
N ALA A 296 7.56 28.62 -0.08
CA ALA A 296 7.70 30.06 -0.38
C ALA A 296 9.17 30.55 -0.36
N ASP A 297 10.04 29.89 0.41
CA ASP A 297 11.47 30.19 0.52
C ASP A 297 12.31 29.41 -0.51
N ARG A 298 11.67 28.73 -1.46
CA ARG A 298 12.27 27.86 -2.48
C ARG A 298 13.05 26.66 -1.93
N GLN A 299 12.68 26.19 -0.74
CA GLN A 299 13.20 24.94 -0.23
C GLN A 299 12.44 23.77 -0.88
N LEU A 300 13.19 22.78 -1.35
CA LEU A 300 12.60 21.55 -1.91
C LEU A 300 11.96 20.75 -0.80
N LEU A 301 10.64 20.54 -0.90
CA LEU A 301 9.84 19.78 0.06
C LEU A 301 9.66 18.33 -0.37
N GLU A 302 9.36 18.12 -1.67
CA GLU A 302 8.97 16.82 -2.19
C GLU A 302 9.39 16.67 -3.65
N VAL A 303 9.70 15.44 -4.06
CA VAL A 303 9.88 15.06 -5.46
C VAL A 303 8.95 13.87 -5.77
N VAL A 304 8.14 14.03 -6.81
CA VAL A 304 7.20 13.01 -7.28
C VAL A 304 7.66 12.50 -8.64
N PRO A 305 8.41 11.39 -8.70
CA PRO A 305 8.73 10.71 -9.95
C PRO A 305 7.57 9.82 -10.39
N TYR A 306 7.23 9.87 -11.67
CA TYR A 306 6.20 9.04 -12.26
C TYR A 306 6.56 8.60 -13.67
N GLN A 307 5.91 7.55 -14.16
CA GLN A 307 6.06 7.10 -15.54
C GLN A 307 4.69 6.94 -16.18
N PHE A 308 4.54 7.35 -17.44
CA PHE A 308 3.29 7.23 -18.17
C PHE A 308 3.53 6.88 -19.63
N GLY A 309 2.50 6.33 -20.29
CA GLY A 309 2.57 6.00 -21.71
C GLY A 309 1.35 6.54 -22.46
N PHE A 310 1.56 7.06 -23.66
CA PHE A 310 0.47 7.42 -24.55
C PHE A 310 -0.13 6.18 -25.21
N ARG A 311 -1.41 5.94 -24.99
CA ARG A 311 -2.17 4.85 -25.62
C ARG A 311 -3.65 5.18 -25.68
N THR A 312 -4.35 4.57 -26.64
CA THR A 312 -5.82 4.46 -26.60
C THR A 312 -6.21 3.04 -26.23
N VAL A 313 -7.25 2.88 -25.42
CA VAL A 313 -7.89 1.59 -25.14
C VAL A 313 -9.38 1.76 -25.38
N GLU A 314 -9.93 1.00 -26.30
CA GLU A 314 -11.33 1.11 -26.75
C GLU A 314 -12.00 -0.26 -26.75
N LEU A 315 -13.19 -0.34 -26.17
CA LEU A 315 -14.11 -1.45 -26.41
C LEU A 315 -15.07 -1.00 -27.52
N ARG A 316 -14.97 -1.61 -28.70
CA ARG A 316 -15.79 -1.24 -29.86
C ARG A 316 -17.10 -2.03 -29.92
N ASP A 317 -17.96 -1.68 -30.88
CA ASP A 317 -19.32 -2.29 -31.01
C ASP A 317 -19.27 -3.80 -31.25
N ASP A 318 -18.19 -4.32 -31.84
CA ASP A 318 -17.93 -5.75 -32.01
C ASP A 318 -17.56 -6.50 -30.72
N LYS A 319 -17.56 -5.78 -29.56
CA LYS A 319 -17.19 -6.30 -28.24
C LYS A 319 -15.72 -6.74 -28.15
N VAL A 320 -14.88 -6.18 -28.99
CA VAL A 320 -13.44 -6.44 -29.02
C VAL A 320 -12.67 -5.23 -28.46
N ILE A 321 -11.61 -5.51 -27.70
CA ILE A 321 -10.70 -4.49 -27.17
C ILE A 321 -9.67 -4.14 -28.23
N TYR A 322 -9.49 -2.84 -28.45
CA TYR A 322 -8.46 -2.29 -29.32
C TYR A 322 -7.50 -1.42 -28.53
N VAL A 323 -6.21 -1.60 -28.78
CA VAL A 323 -5.15 -0.73 -28.26
C VAL A 323 -4.48 -0.05 -29.45
N ASN A 324 -4.45 1.29 -29.46
CA ASN A 324 -3.91 2.09 -30.56
C ASN A 324 -4.48 1.67 -31.92
N ASN A 325 -5.80 1.51 -32.01
CA ASN A 325 -6.53 1.04 -33.21
C ASN A 325 -6.22 -0.40 -33.64
N LYS A 326 -5.38 -1.15 -32.92
CA LYS A 326 -5.10 -2.56 -33.21
C LYS A 326 -5.89 -3.46 -32.29
N ARG A 327 -6.54 -4.49 -32.85
CA ARG A 327 -7.21 -5.52 -32.05
C ARG A 327 -6.24 -6.13 -31.04
N LEU A 328 -6.66 -6.17 -29.78
CA LEU A 328 -5.91 -6.85 -28.74
C LEU A 328 -6.30 -8.33 -28.70
N VAL A 329 -5.32 -9.22 -28.79
CA VAL A 329 -5.47 -10.64 -28.49
C VAL A 329 -4.77 -10.91 -27.17
N ILE A 330 -5.55 -11.32 -26.16
CA ILE A 330 -5.03 -11.60 -24.84
C ILE A 330 -4.52 -13.05 -24.80
N ASN A 331 -3.21 -13.21 -24.66
CA ASN A 331 -2.58 -14.50 -24.37
C ASN A 331 -2.37 -14.56 -22.83
N GLY A 332 -3.34 -15.13 -22.15
CA GLY A 332 -3.39 -15.15 -20.70
C GLY A 332 -3.18 -16.54 -20.13
N VAL A 333 -2.73 -16.60 -18.91
CA VAL A 333 -2.65 -17.80 -18.07
C VAL A 333 -3.20 -17.48 -16.67
N ASN A 334 -3.70 -18.51 -15.99
CA ASN A 334 -4.04 -18.39 -14.58
C ASN A 334 -2.76 -18.53 -13.76
N ARG A 335 -2.47 -17.54 -12.92
CA ARG A 335 -1.27 -17.52 -12.11
C ARG A 335 -1.54 -16.89 -10.76
N HIS A 336 -0.99 -17.48 -9.69
CA HIS A 336 -0.82 -16.86 -8.40
C HIS A 336 0.65 -16.49 -8.20
N GLU A 337 0.91 -15.30 -7.66
CA GLU A 337 2.26 -14.93 -7.21
C GLU A 337 2.60 -15.73 -5.96
N TRP A 338 3.54 -16.65 -6.12
CA TRP A 338 3.85 -17.66 -5.13
C TRP A 338 5.29 -18.12 -5.23
N ASN A 339 5.94 -18.29 -4.08
CA ASN A 339 7.24 -18.91 -3.95
C ASN A 339 7.18 -20.05 -2.91
N ALA A 340 7.75 -21.19 -3.21
CA ALA A 340 7.67 -22.39 -2.34
C ALA A 340 8.32 -22.19 -0.95
N HIS A 341 9.23 -21.26 -0.80
CA HIS A 341 9.93 -20.98 0.47
C HIS A 341 9.41 -19.75 1.20
N THR A 342 8.95 -18.76 0.48
CA THR A 342 8.57 -17.46 1.04
C THR A 342 7.09 -17.13 0.92
N GLY A 343 6.29 -18.04 0.32
CA GLY A 343 4.85 -17.83 0.14
C GLY A 343 4.56 -16.65 -0.80
N ARG A 344 3.82 -15.69 -0.31
CA ARG A 344 3.47 -14.44 -1.02
C ARG A 344 4.53 -13.34 -0.88
N VAL A 345 5.60 -13.57 -0.12
CA VAL A 345 6.74 -12.65 -0.04
C VAL A 345 7.63 -12.90 -1.24
N ILE A 346 7.44 -12.11 -2.28
CA ILE A 346 8.17 -12.21 -3.55
C ILE A 346 9.22 -11.10 -3.59
N SER A 347 10.49 -11.48 -3.72
CA SER A 347 11.58 -10.55 -4.01
C SER A 347 11.56 -10.15 -5.48
N MET A 348 11.85 -8.90 -5.76
CA MET A 348 12.11 -8.42 -7.12
C MET A 348 13.45 -8.93 -7.65
#